data_ca45758a0a9861b8ec9f16fbbadb7c01
#
_entry.id   ca45758a0a9861b8ec9f16fbbadb7c01
#
_cell.length_a   1.000
_cell.length_b   1.000
_cell.length_c   1.000
_cell.angle_alpha   90.00
_cell.angle_beta   90.00
_cell.angle_gamma   90.00
#
_symmetry.space_group_name_H-M   'P 1'
#
loop_
_entity.id
_entity.type
_entity.pdbx_description
1 polymer ?
#
loop_
_entity_poly.entity_id
_entity_poly.type
_entity_poly.pdbx_seq_one_letter_code
_entity_poly.pdbx_strand_id
1 'polypeptide(L)'
;FKHNARMYNCIVSFCDRTRFFQECMYLLLCGCGTGFSVQKHHINKLPDLLPKKEGSKKYVIPDTIEGWSDAVGVLVSSYFDQFIGEELFVEYSGKNVNFDYSQIRPAGAYLKSSGGKAPGPEPLKKALTNIRKILDKALKDGQKKLSPIQAYDIVMHTADAVISGGVRRSATICVFSPDDTEMATAKTGTWFIDNPQRGRSNNSALLLRDKTTKEEFSELMKSVKEFGEPGFVWSDSTELLVNPCVEIGMWPVCEKTKESGWQACNLSTINCSKIKTEQDFFDACRAATIIGTLQAGFSEFEYLGGASERIISREALLGVSMTGIMEQHEICLDPTAQKRGATIVKKTNKKIAQMIGINQAARTTCIKPEGTSSCILGTSSGIHPHHAKRYIRRVQANKMEPIYNYFKEVNPRACEESVWSNNDSDDVVGFCVEVPDGSKTKNGVDAIQLLDYVKST
;
A
#
# COMPACT_ATOMS: atom_id res chain seq x y z
N PHE A 1 17.94 14.10 -4.90
CA PHE A 1 16.60 13.93 -4.32
C PHE A 1 16.67 12.87 -3.20
N LYS A 2 16.57 13.27 -1.94
CA LYS A 2 16.72 12.38 -0.77
C LYS A 2 15.65 11.27 -0.63
N HIS A 3 14.52 11.36 -1.34
CA HIS A 3 13.39 10.46 -1.11
C HIS A 3 12.74 10.04 -2.43
N ASN A 4 13.47 9.34 -3.28
CA ASN A 4 12.96 8.85 -4.57
C ASN A 4 11.75 7.93 -4.41
N ALA A 5 11.62 7.22 -3.27
CA ALA A 5 10.45 6.43 -2.95
C ALA A 5 9.12 7.20 -3.08
N ARG A 6 9.12 8.52 -2.85
CA ARG A 6 7.92 9.37 -3.00
C ARG A 6 7.42 9.52 -4.45
N MET A 7 8.24 9.15 -5.43
CA MET A 7 7.85 9.15 -6.84
C MET A 7 7.03 7.91 -7.21
N TYR A 8 7.00 6.89 -6.33
CA TYR A 8 6.34 5.63 -6.58
C TYR A 8 5.04 5.51 -5.80
N ASN A 9 4.03 4.91 -6.43
CA ASN A 9 2.72 4.73 -5.82
C ASN A 9 2.69 3.54 -4.86
N CYS A 10 3.25 2.41 -5.30
CA CYS A 10 3.20 1.17 -4.56
C CYS A 10 4.53 0.41 -4.64
N ILE A 11 4.79 -0.36 -3.58
CA ILE A 11 6.03 -1.11 -3.44
C ILE A 11 5.76 -2.38 -2.63
N VAL A 12 6.42 -3.50 -3.00
CA VAL A 12 6.19 -4.79 -2.34
C VAL A 12 7.48 -5.47 -1.92
N SER A 13 7.42 -6.28 -0.85
CA SER A 13 8.52 -7.12 -0.39
C SER A 13 8.03 -8.33 0.41
N PHE A 14 8.94 -9.24 0.72
CA PHE A 14 8.71 -10.34 1.65
C PHE A 14 9.11 -9.93 3.08
N CYS A 15 8.35 -10.38 4.07
CA CYS A 15 8.72 -10.26 5.47
C CYS A 15 9.66 -11.42 5.85
N ASP A 16 10.89 -11.38 5.34
CA ASP A 16 11.87 -12.47 5.43
C ASP A 16 13.22 -12.05 6.00
N ARG A 17 13.34 -10.79 6.44
CA ARG A 17 14.53 -10.19 7.06
C ARG A 17 14.12 -9.14 8.11
N THR A 18 14.95 -8.92 9.11
CA THR A 18 14.66 -7.95 10.18
C THR A 18 14.55 -6.52 9.67
N ARG A 19 15.37 -6.16 8.70
CA ARG A 19 15.36 -4.85 8.05
C ARG A 19 14.03 -4.51 7.37
N PHE A 20 13.26 -5.52 6.94
CA PHE A 20 11.94 -5.33 6.33
C PHE A 20 11.02 -4.42 7.16
N PHE A 21 10.99 -4.57 8.49
CA PHE A 21 10.06 -3.83 9.35
C PHE A 21 10.34 -2.33 9.35
N GLN A 22 11.61 -1.92 9.43
CA GLN A 22 11.97 -0.50 9.37
C GLN A 22 11.80 0.08 7.96
N GLU A 23 12.17 -0.68 6.93
CA GLU A 23 11.98 -0.28 5.54
C GLU A 23 10.50 -0.08 5.21
N CYS A 24 9.62 -0.96 5.71
CA CYS A 24 8.18 -0.82 5.57
C CYS A 24 7.67 0.50 6.19
N MET A 25 8.10 0.85 7.41
CA MET A 25 7.75 2.14 8.01
C MET A 25 8.24 3.32 7.18
N TYR A 26 9.48 3.28 6.71
CA TYR A 26 10.06 4.31 5.86
C TYR A 26 9.23 4.55 4.60
N LEU A 27 8.85 3.48 3.91
CA LEU A 27 8.05 3.55 2.69
C LEU A 27 6.64 4.07 2.94
N LEU A 28 6.00 3.67 4.03
CA LEU A 28 4.70 4.21 4.45
C LEU A 28 4.80 5.71 4.78
N LEU A 29 5.87 6.15 5.45
CA LEU A 29 6.13 7.58 5.73
C LEU A 29 6.46 8.36 4.45
N CYS A 30 7.06 7.74 3.45
CA CYS A 30 7.20 8.31 2.10
C CYS A 30 5.87 8.41 1.37
N GLY A 31 4.82 7.70 1.81
CA GLY A 31 3.47 7.70 1.25
C GLY A 31 3.26 6.65 0.16
N CYS A 32 4.12 5.62 0.11
CA CYS A 32 3.90 4.47 -0.74
C CYS A 32 2.82 3.57 -0.17
N GLY A 33 2.01 2.96 -1.03
CA GLY A 33 1.23 1.78 -0.68
C GLY A 33 2.14 0.57 -0.59
N THR A 34 2.12 -0.19 0.51
CA THR A 34 3.00 -1.34 0.69
C THR A 34 2.26 -2.66 0.61
N GLY A 35 2.74 -3.58 -0.23
CA GLY A 35 2.33 -4.97 -0.22
C GLY A 35 3.40 -5.84 0.42
N PHE A 36 3.01 -6.81 1.23
CA PHE A 36 3.99 -7.69 1.85
C PHE A 36 3.45 -9.10 2.07
N SER A 37 4.37 -10.05 2.11
CA SER A 37 4.05 -11.45 2.36
C SER A 37 4.50 -11.88 3.74
N VAL A 38 3.56 -12.49 4.47
CA VAL A 38 3.83 -13.23 5.72
C VAL A 38 3.65 -14.74 5.53
N GLN A 39 3.72 -15.23 4.28
CA GLN A 39 3.69 -16.67 4.03
C GLN A 39 4.75 -17.39 4.88
N LYS A 40 4.42 -18.58 5.38
CA LYS A 40 5.28 -19.33 6.32
C LYS A 40 6.72 -19.47 5.84
N HIS A 41 6.94 -19.73 4.54
CA HIS A 41 8.29 -19.90 3.99
C HIS A 41 9.11 -18.60 3.95
N HIS A 42 8.45 -17.42 3.94
CA HIS A 42 9.13 -16.13 4.10
C HIS A 42 9.44 -15.87 5.57
N ILE A 43 8.46 -16.00 6.46
CA ILE A 43 8.64 -15.76 7.90
C ILE A 43 9.71 -16.69 8.49
N ASN A 44 9.82 -17.93 8.01
CA ASN A 44 10.85 -18.88 8.46
C ASN A 44 12.28 -18.46 8.13
N LYS A 45 12.48 -17.51 7.20
CA LYS A 45 13.80 -16.92 6.91
C LYS A 45 14.24 -15.89 7.94
N LEU A 46 13.32 -15.33 8.72
CA LEU A 46 13.70 -14.46 9.83
C LEU A 46 14.65 -15.17 10.78
N PRO A 47 15.60 -14.46 11.39
CA PRO A 47 16.47 -15.03 12.43
C PRO A 47 15.66 -15.58 13.61
N ASP A 48 16.32 -16.35 14.48
CA ASP A 48 15.70 -16.81 15.71
C ASP A 48 15.52 -15.68 16.71
N LEU A 49 14.44 -15.75 17.49
CA LEU A 49 14.22 -14.83 18.60
C LEU A 49 15.28 -15.06 19.68
N LEU A 50 15.87 -13.98 20.14
CA LEU A 50 16.93 -13.99 21.14
C LEU A 50 16.40 -13.53 22.50
N PRO A 51 16.57 -14.31 23.57
CA PRO A 51 16.23 -13.89 24.91
C PRO A 51 16.96 -12.62 25.31
N LYS A 52 16.31 -11.75 26.08
CA LYS A 52 16.91 -10.51 26.57
C LYS A 52 18.02 -10.81 27.56
N LYS A 53 19.16 -10.14 27.37
CA LYS A 53 20.30 -10.13 28.29
C LYS A 53 20.12 -9.00 29.30
N GLU A 54 20.83 -9.08 30.42
CA GLU A 54 20.85 -7.98 31.40
C GLU A 54 21.40 -6.68 30.79
N GLY A 55 20.89 -5.57 31.30
CA GLY A 55 21.26 -4.23 30.87
C GLY A 55 20.30 -3.62 29.82
N SER A 56 20.42 -2.31 29.69
CA SER A 56 19.63 -1.52 28.75
C SER A 56 20.54 -0.62 27.92
N LYS A 57 20.07 -0.27 26.71
CA LYS A 57 20.75 0.68 25.83
C LYS A 57 19.77 1.78 25.42
N LYS A 58 20.21 3.02 25.50
CA LYS A 58 19.39 4.19 25.09
C LYS A 58 19.48 4.38 23.58
N TYR A 59 18.36 4.69 22.95
CA TYR A 59 18.27 5.15 21.57
C TYR A 59 17.53 6.49 21.51
N VAL A 60 18.18 7.55 21.04
CA VAL A 60 17.59 8.86 20.81
C VAL A 60 17.01 8.88 19.40
N ILE A 61 15.71 9.15 19.28
CA ILE A 61 15.00 9.08 18.00
C ILE A 61 15.09 10.44 17.29
N PRO A 62 15.77 10.55 16.13
CA PRO A 62 15.79 11.77 15.33
C PRO A 62 14.40 12.13 14.81
N ASP A 63 14.12 13.44 14.66
CA ASP A 63 12.85 13.94 14.10
C ASP A 63 12.84 13.91 12.56
N THR A 64 13.03 12.74 12.00
CA THR A 64 13.03 12.44 10.55
C THR A 64 12.26 11.17 10.27
N ILE A 65 11.89 10.95 8.99
CA ILE A 65 11.23 9.69 8.59
C ILE A 65 12.16 8.48 8.77
N GLU A 66 13.46 8.67 8.55
CA GLU A 66 14.49 7.68 8.80
C GLU A 66 14.58 7.37 10.30
N GLY A 67 14.63 8.40 11.17
CA GLY A 67 14.72 8.23 12.61
C GLY A 67 13.54 7.46 13.21
N TRP A 68 12.33 7.71 12.73
CA TRP A 68 11.14 6.95 13.11
C TRP A 68 11.23 5.49 12.67
N SER A 69 11.70 5.26 11.44
CA SER A 69 11.88 3.94 10.87
C SER A 69 12.98 3.16 11.59
N ASP A 70 14.09 3.82 11.88
CA ASP A 70 15.20 3.24 12.65
C ASP A 70 14.78 2.85 14.07
N ALA A 71 13.87 3.60 14.70
CA ALA A 71 13.35 3.23 16.02
C ALA A 71 12.63 1.86 15.98
N VAL A 72 11.88 1.57 14.90
CA VAL A 72 11.30 0.24 14.68
C VAL A 72 12.40 -0.79 14.42
N GLY A 73 13.38 -0.47 13.59
CA GLY A 73 14.53 -1.32 13.30
C GLY A 73 15.32 -1.69 14.55
N VAL A 74 15.65 -0.73 15.38
CA VAL A 74 16.35 -0.92 16.67
C VAL A 74 15.55 -1.81 17.62
N LEU A 75 14.23 -1.56 17.74
CA LEU A 75 13.38 -2.40 18.59
C LEU A 75 13.35 -3.84 18.10
N VAL A 76 13.05 -4.05 16.81
CA VAL A 76 12.96 -5.41 16.23
C VAL A 76 14.31 -6.11 16.33
N SER A 77 15.41 -5.46 15.88
CA SER A 77 16.75 -6.02 15.94
C SER A 77 17.17 -6.44 17.35
N SER A 78 16.65 -5.77 18.38
CA SER A 78 16.95 -6.12 19.76
C SER A 78 16.38 -7.47 20.23
N TYR A 79 15.47 -8.07 19.47
CA TYR A 79 14.84 -9.37 19.76
C TYR A 79 15.34 -10.52 18.88
N PHE A 80 16.23 -10.24 17.92
CA PHE A 80 16.71 -11.25 16.99
C PHE A 80 18.21 -11.47 17.07
N ASP A 81 18.63 -12.68 16.72
CA ASP A 81 20.02 -12.99 16.51
C ASP A 81 20.49 -12.46 15.15
N GLN A 82 21.29 -11.40 15.17
CA GLN A 82 21.68 -10.61 13.99
C GLN A 82 22.94 -11.16 13.28
N PHE A 83 23.43 -12.35 13.64
CA PHE A 83 24.71 -12.85 13.13
C PHE A 83 24.68 -13.33 11.67
N ILE A 84 23.56 -13.22 10.97
CA ILE A 84 23.44 -13.67 9.58
C ILE A 84 22.98 -12.52 8.69
N GLY A 85 23.92 -11.77 8.13
CA GLY A 85 23.74 -11.03 6.87
C GLY A 85 23.29 -9.58 6.92
N GLU A 86 22.87 -9.00 8.03
CA GLU A 86 22.50 -7.58 8.12
C GLU A 86 23.19 -6.90 9.30
N GLU A 87 24.07 -5.94 9.00
CA GLU A 87 24.91 -5.26 9.99
C GLU A 87 24.22 -4.12 10.76
N LEU A 88 22.91 -3.84 10.50
CA LEU A 88 22.22 -2.72 11.13
C LEU A 88 21.75 -3.05 12.54
N PHE A 89 22.11 -2.18 13.48
CA PHE A 89 21.68 -2.25 14.88
C PHE A 89 22.10 -3.51 15.66
N VAL A 90 23.15 -4.21 15.23
CA VAL A 90 23.70 -5.41 15.88
C VAL A 90 24.03 -5.16 17.36
N GLU A 91 24.45 -3.96 17.69
CA GLU A 91 24.78 -3.55 19.04
C GLU A 91 23.57 -3.50 20.02
N TYR A 92 22.35 -3.59 19.49
CA TYR A 92 21.12 -3.69 20.30
C TYR A 92 20.64 -5.14 20.49
N SER A 93 21.20 -6.11 19.74
CA SER A 93 20.80 -7.51 19.79
C SER A 93 20.85 -8.06 21.24
N GLY A 94 19.72 -8.59 21.71
CA GLY A 94 19.55 -9.08 23.09
C GLY A 94 19.47 -8.01 24.17
N LYS A 95 19.52 -6.70 23.84
CA LYS A 95 19.46 -5.62 24.84
C LYS A 95 18.03 -5.11 25.05
N ASN A 96 17.74 -4.63 26.24
CA ASN A 96 16.57 -3.79 26.46
C ASN A 96 16.83 -2.39 25.89
N VAL A 97 15.88 -1.87 25.10
CA VAL A 97 16.02 -0.55 24.46
C VAL A 97 15.15 0.47 25.17
N ASN A 98 15.79 1.56 25.61
CA ASN A 98 15.11 2.73 26.18
C ASN A 98 15.09 3.84 25.13
N PHE A 99 13.90 4.14 24.60
CA PHE A 99 13.73 5.18 23.59
C PHE A 99 13.63 6.57 24.21
N ASP A 100 14.37 7.51 23.63
CA ASP A 100 14.30 8.94 23.96
C ASP A 100 13.62 9.69 22.80
N TYR A 101 12.47 10.27 23.09
CA TYR A 101 11.62 10.98 22.13
C TYR A 101 11.83 12.50 22.16
N SER A 102 12.81 13.00 22.91
CA SER A 102 12.99 14.44 23.18
C SER A 102 13.28 15.27 21.94
N GLN A 103 13.82 14.66 20.88
CA GLN A 103 14.09 15.34 19.62
C GLN A 103 12.87 15.43 18.70
N ILE A 104 11.83 14.64 18.92
CA ILE A 104 10.64 14.66 18.07
C ILE A 104 9.83 15.93 18.34
N ARG A 105 9.50 16.66 17.28
CA ARG A 105 8.67 17.88 17.38
C ARG A 105 7.32 17.60 18.02
N PRO A 106 6.76 18.58 18.77
CA PRO A 106 5.47 18.41 19.44
C PRO A 106 4.31 18.28 18.43
N ALA A 107 3.21 17.70 18.89
CA ALA A 107 1.96 17.66 18.15
C ALA A 107 1.50 19.07 17.73
N GLY A 108 0.98 19.21 16.52
CA GLY A 108 0.52 20.48 15.97
C GLY A 108 1.59 21.35 15.33
N ALA A 109 2.89 21.01 15.43
CA ALA A 109 3.95 21.70 14.72
C ALA A 109 3.78 21.60 13.20
N TYR A 110 4.07 22.66 12.46
CA TYR A 110 3.87 22.70 11.02
C TYR A 110 4.91 21.84 10.28
N LEU A 111 4.43 21.03 9.31
CA LEU A 111 5.27 20.20 8.45
C LEU A 111 5.60 20.93 7.14
N LYS A 112 6.82 21.46 7.03
CA LYS A 112 7.27 22.24 5.86
C LYS A 112 7.16 21.46 4.53
N SER A 113 7.33 20.14 4.56
CA SER A 113 7.37 19.31 3.35
C SER A 113 6.00 18.90 2.81
N SER A 114 4.95 18.97 3.63
CA SER A 114 3.62 18.43 3.29
C SER A 114 2.46 19.38 3.58
N GLY A 115 2.73 20.50 4.25
CA GLY A 115 1.70 21.48 4.60
C GLY A 115 0.75 21.06 5.74
N GLY A 116 0.97 19.87 6.31
CA GLY A 116 0.16 19.34 7.43
C GLY A 116 0.76 19.66 8.80
N LYS A 117 0.14 19.14 9.84
CA LYS A 117 0.60 19.27 11.24
C LYS A 117 1.25 17.98 11.71
N ALA A 118 2.31 18.09 12.51
CA ALA A 118 3.00 16.95 13.10
C ALA A 118 2.11 16.24 14.14
N PRO A 119 2.16 14.89 14.22
CA PRO A 119 1.39 14.14 15.21
C PRO A 119 2.02 14.16 16.61
N GLY A 120 3.27 14.62 16.73
CA GLY A 120 4.06 14.47 17.95
C GLY A 120 4.58 13.03 18.14
N PRO A 121 5.21 12.72 19.29
CA PRO A 121 5.84 11.42 19.53
C PRO A 121 4.86 10.29 19.89
N GLU A 122 3.64 10.59 20.35
CA GLU A 122 2.72 9.61 20.93
C GLU A 122 2.33 8.45 19.98
N PRO A 123 2.08 8.66 18.69
CA PRO A 123 1.77 7.55 17.78
C PRO A 123 2.93 6.55 17.67
N LEU A 124 4.16 7.04 17.54
CA LEU A 124 5.34 6.18 17.48
C LEU A 124 5.56 5.44 18.81
N LYS A 125 5.40 6.13 19.93
CA LYS A 125 5.52 5.55 21.27
C LYS A 125 4.52 4.42 21.49
N LYS A 126 3.25 4.62 21.07
CA LYS A 126 2.20 3.60 21.11
C LYS A 126 2.58 2.40 20.25
N ALA A 127 3.05 2.63 19.02
CA ALA A 127 3.47 1.56 18.11
C ALA A 127 4.62 0.74 18.70
N LEU A 128 5.71 1.39 19.12
CA LEU A 128 6.87 0.70 19.73
C LEU A 128 6.48 -0.08 20.98
N THR A 129 5.56 0.46 21.81
CA THR A 129 5.06 -0.24 22.99
C THR A 129 4.28 -1.51 22.62
N ASN A 130 3.42 -1.45 21.61
CA ASN A 130 2.62 -2.60 21.19
C ASN A 130 3.48 -3.65 20.46
N ILE A 131 4.41 -3.23 19.62
CA ILE A 131 5.38 -4.13 18.98
C ILE A 131 6.21 -4.86 20.06
N ARG A 132 6.67 -4.15 21.09
CA ARG A 132 7.37 -4.75 22.23
C ARG A 132 6.53 -5.82 22.92
N LYS A 133 5.24 -5.55 23.18
CA LYS A 133 4.35 -6.54 23.81
C LYS A 133 4.23 -7.83 22.99
N ILE A 134 4.15 -7.73 21.66
CA ILE A 134 4.10 -8.91 20.78
C ILE A 134 5.39 -9.72 20.92
N LEU A 135 6.55 -9.05 20.83
CA LEU A 135 7.86 -9.70 20.90
C LEU A 135 8.15 -10.29 22.30
N ASP A 136 7.80 -9.57 23.38
CA ASP A 136 7.93 -10.06 24.75
C ASP A 136 7.06 -11.29 24.99
N LYS A 137 5.82 -11.27 24.44
CA LYS A 137 4.91 -12.42 24.54
C LYS A 137 5.48 -13.62 23.81
N ALA A 138 6.01 -13.46 22.59
CA ALA A 138 6.63 -14.54 21.83
C ALA A 138 7.81 -15.19 22.61
N LEU A 139 8.67 -14.39 23.24
CA LEU A 139 9.75 -14.90 24.08
C LEU A 139 9.23 -15.63 25.34
N LYS A 140 8.22 -15.03 26.01
CA LYS A 140 7.59 -15.65 27.20
C LYS A 140 6.96 -17.00 26.90
N ASP A 141 6.36 -17.14 25.71
CA ASP A 141 5.74 -18.37 25.23
C ASP A 141 6.79 -19.37 24.69
N GLY A 142 8.08 -19.08 24.79
CA GLY A 142 9.18 -19.94 24.39
C GLY A 142 9.34 -20.11 22.86
N GLN A 143 8.77 -19.19 22.08
CA GLN A 143 8.87 -19.26 20.61
C GLN A 143 10.30 -18.96 20.15
N LYS A 144 10.77 -19.74 19.16
CA LYS A 144 12.04 -19.46 18.47
C LYS A 144 11.88 -18.55 17.26
N LYS A 145 10.72 -18.53 16.64
CA LYS A 145 10.40 -17.74 15.45
C LYS A 145 9.11 -16.97 15.68
N LEU A 146 8.94 -15.84 15.00
CA LEU A 146 7.66 -15.20 14.90
C LEU A 146 6.68 -16.05 14.07
N SER A 147 5.41 -15.99 14.44
CA SER A 147 4.34 -16.51 13.57
C SER A 147 3.96 -15.46 12.51
N PRO A 148 3.29 -15.88 11.40
CA PRO A 148 2.77 -14.95 10.40
C PRO A 148 1.91 -13.84 10.98
N ILE A 149 0.98 -14.17 11.88
CA ILE A 149 0.07 -13.18 12.50
C ILE A 149 0.83 -12.19 13.39
N GLN A 150 1.89 -12.61 14.09
CA GLN A 150 2.72 -11.72 14.90
C GLN A 150 3.50 -10.73 14.02
N ALA A 151 4.12 -11.21 12.94
CA ALA A 151 4.81 -10.36 11.97
C ALA A 151 3.83 -9.36 11.31
N TYR A 152 2.64 -9.84 10.94
CA TYR A 152 1.55 -9.00 10.43
C TYR A 152 1.15 -7.90 11.42
N ASP A 153 0.89 -8.23 12.69
CA ASP A 153 0.47 -7.26 13.70
C ASP A 153 1.58 -6.22 13.99
N ILE A 154 2.87 -6.58 13.93
CA ILE A 154 3.98 -5.63 14.02
C ILE A 154 3.89 -4.59 12.90
N VAL A 155 3.67 -5.03 11.66
CA VAL A 155 3.49 -4.11 10.51
C VAL A 155 2.24 -3.24 10.69
N MET A 156 1.15 -3.80 11.22
CA MET A 156 -0.09 -3.05 11.44
C MET A 156 0.05 -1.95 12.51
N HIS A 157 0.74 -2.22 13.60
CA HIS A 157 1.05 -1.18 14.59
C HIS A 157 1.97 -0.09 14.02
N THR A 158 2.91 -0.47 13.16
CA THR A 158 3.76 0.47 12.42
C THR A 158 2.92 1.36 11.50
N ALA A 159 2.01 0.77 10.74
CA ALA A 159 1.11 1.48 9.84
C ALA A 159 0.15 2.42 10.58
N ASP A 160 -0.32 2.04 11.77
CA ASP A 160 -1.20 2.86 12.62
C ASP A 160 -0.49 4.15 13.08
N ALA A 161 0.82 4.08 13.39
CA ALA A 161 1.62 5.25 13.74
C ALA A 161 1.73 6.26 12.58
N VAL A 162 1.82 5.79 11.34
CA VAL A 162 1.95 6.63 10.14
C VAL A 162 0.69 7.44 9.86
N ILE A 163 -0.49 6.88 10.10
CA ILE A 163 -1.78 7.54 9.84
C ILE A 163 -2.04 8.71 10.77
N SER A 164 -1.59 8.62 12.00
CA SER A 164 -1.84 9.65 13.01
C SER A 164 -1.30 11.04 12.65
N GLY A 165 -0.43 11.13 11.64
CA GLY A 165 0.13 12.38 11.13
C GLY A 165 -0.77 13.20 10.19
N GLY A 166 -1.97 12.74 9.85
CA GLY A 166 -2.97 13.49 9.08
C GLY A 166 -2.64 13.74 7.59
N VAL A 167 -1.41 13.51 7.16
CA VAL A 167 -0.93 13.92 5.83
C VAL A 167 -1.10 12.85 4.77
N ARG A 168 -1.03 11.58 5.14
CA ARG A 168 -1.21 10.44 4.22
C ARG A 168 -1.87 9.26 4.92
N ARG A 169 -2.74 8.57 4.21
CA ARG A 169 -3.31 7.30 4.68
C ARG A 169 -2.33 6.18 4.38
N SER A 170 -2.00 5.37 5.38
CA SER A 170 -1.31 4.11 5.20
C SER A 170 -2.20 3.16 4.42
N ALA A 171 -1.72 2.67 3.30
CA ALA A 171 -2.38 1.64 2.51
C ALA A 171 -1.48 0.42 2.44
N THR A 172 -1.95 -0.71 2.96
CA THR A 172 -1.19 -1.96 2.94
C THR A 172 -2.04 -3.12 2.43
N ILE A 173 -1.37 -4.14 1.88
CA ILE A 173 -1.93 -5.47 1.64
C ILE A 173 -0.99 -6.51 2.23
N CYS A 174 -1.55 -7.43 2.99
CA CYS A 174 -0.85 -8.58 3.53
C CYS A 174 -1.23 -9.83 2.74
N VAL A 175 -0.24 -10.51 2.18
CA VAL A 175 -0.42 -11.78 1.47
C VAL A 175 0.02 -12.93 2.38
N PHE A 176 -0.81 -13.96 2.50
CA PHE A 176 -0.57 -15.09 3.39
C PHE A 176 -0.87 -16.43 2.70
N SER A 177 -0.40 -17.54 3.28
CA SER A 177 -0.66 -18.89 2.79
C SER A 177 -2.09 -19.32 3.09
N PRO A 178 -2.84 -19.92 2.16
CA PRO A 178 -4.25 -20.28 2.37
C PRO A 178 -4.50 -21.28 3.49
N ASP A 179 -3.48 -22.06 3.85
CA ASP A 179 -3.49 -23.00 4.99
C ASP A 179 -3.22 -22.34 6.36
N ASP A 180 -3.00 -21.02 6.38
CA ASP A 180 -2.81 -20.26 7.61
C ASP A 180 -4.17 -19.80 8.18
N THR A 181 -4.72 -20.59 9.08
CA THR A 181 -6.04 -20.33 9.67
C THR A 181 -6.09 -19.09 10.56
N GLU A 182 -4.97 -18.74 11.24
CA GLU A 182 -4.91 -17.52 12.04
C GLU A 182 -4.97 -16.27 11.13
N MET A 183 -4.26 -16.27 10.01
CA MET A 183 -4.33 -15.18 9.04
C MET A 183 -5.69 -15.15 8.33
N ALA A 184 -6.26 -16.29 7.95
CA ALA A 184 -7.57 -16.37 7.31
C ALA A 184 -8.70 -15.80 8.19
N THR A 185 -8.58 -15.93 9.52
CA THR A 185 -9.56 -15.44 10.49
C THR A 185 -9.13 -14.15 11.22
N ALA A 186 -8.03 -13.53 10.79
CA ALA A 186 -7.47 -12.35 11.47
C ALA A 186 -8.46 -11.18 11.61
N LYS A 187 -9.43 -11.08 10.71
CA LYS A 187 -10.48 -10.05 10.70
C LYS A 187 -11.88 -10.64 10.76
N THR A 188 -12.08 -11.59 11.67
CA THR A 188 -13.41 -12.18 11.98
C THR A 188 -13.83 -11.83 13.40
N GLY A 189 -15.11 -12.03 13.75
CA GLY A 189 -15.64 -11.74 15.08
C GLY A 189 -15.50 -10.26 15.45
N THR A 190 -15.01 -10.00 16.65
CA THR A 190 -14.85 -8.65 17.24
C THR A 190 -13.49 -8.01 16.96
N TRP A 191 -12.80 -8.43 15.90
CA TRP A 191 -11.45 -7.98 15.58
C TRP A 191 -11.27 -6.44 15.60
N PHE A 192 -12.31 -5.69 15.21
CA PHE A 192 -12.29 -4.23 15.17
C PHE A 192 -12.22 -3.58 16.57
N ILE A 193 -12.59 -4.35 17.62
CA ILE A 193 -12.44 -3.98 19.04
C ILE A 193 -11.10 -4.48 19.57
N ASP A 194 -10.80 -5.77 19.34
CA ASP A 194 -9.65 -6.45 19.93
C ASP A 194 -8.32 -6.10 19.25
N ASN A 195 -8.36 -5.91 17.93
CA ASN A 195 -7.21 -5.65 17.07
C ASN A 195 -7.49 -4.56 16.02
N PRO A 196 -7.88 -3.33 16.42
CA PRO A 196 -8.30 -2.27 15.49
C PRO A 196 -7.20 -1.85 14.50
N GLN A 197 -5.91 -2.06 14.82
CA GLN A 197 -4.80 -1.82 13.90
C GLN A 197 -4.88 -2.67 12.63
N ARG A 198 -5.52 -3.85 12.65
CA ARG A 198 -5.70 -4.71 11.46
C ARG A 198 -6.56 -4.08 10.37
N GLY A 199 -7.30 -3.03 10.68
CA GLY A 199 -8.01 -2.21 9.71
C GLY A 199 -7.09 -1.42 8.75
N ARG A 200 -5.78 -1.46 8.96
CA ARG A 200 -4.80 -0.74 8.11
C ARG A 200 -4.40 -1.50 6.86
N SER A 201 -4.82 -2.75 6.70
CA SER A 201 -4.50 -3.56 5.52
C SER A 201 -5.72 -4.24 4.93
N ASN A 202 -5.62 -4.57 3.64
CA ASN A 202 -6.34 -5.68 3.04
C ASN A 202 -5.55 -6.96 3.34
N ASN A 203 -6.23 -8.07 3.63
CA ASN A 203 -5.59 -9.37 3.80
C ASN A 203 -6.02 -10.28 2.67
N SER A 204 -5.06 -10.94 1.99
CA SER A 204 -5.38 -11.80 0.85
C SER A 204 -4.63 -13.12 0.91
N ALA A 205 -5.38 -14.21 0.78
CA ALA A 205 -4.80 -15.54 0.58
C ALA A 205 -4.22 -15.66 -0.83
N LEU A 206 -3.01 -16.17 -0.97
CA LEU A 206 -2.39 -16.44 -2.27
C LEU A 206 -2.74 -17.85 -2.71
N LEU A 207 -3.53 -17.95 -3.77
CA LEU A 207 -4.04 -19.21 -4.32
C LEU A 207 -3.27 -19.57 -5.58
N LEU A 208 -2.68 -20.78 -5.60
CA LEU A 208 -2.01 -21.29 -6.79
C LEU A 208 -3.04 -21.91 -7.76
N ARG A 209 -3.03 -21.43 -9.01
CA ARG A 209 -4.03 -21.84 -10.03
C ARG A 209 -4.04 -23.33 -10.32
N ASP A 210 -2.88 -23.99 -10.24
CA ASP A 210 -2.69 -25.40 -10.53
C ASP A 210 -2.85 -26.33 -9.32
N LYS A 211 -3.01 -25.76 -8.12
CA LYS A 211 -3.01 -26.55 -6.85
C LYS A 211 -4.24 -26.35 -6.00
N THR A 212 -4.80 -25.13 -6.00
CA THR A 212 -5.94 -24.80 -5.14
C THR A 212 -7.19 -25.54 -5.58
N THR A 213 -7.77 -26.34 -4.70
CA THR A 213 -9.00 -27.09 -4.95
C THR A 213 -10.24 -26.21 -4.77
N LYS A 214 -11.37 -26.66 -5.29
CA LYS A 214 -12.67 -26.01 -5.12
C LYS A 214 -13.08 -26.00 -3.65
N GLU A 215 -12.75 -27.05 -2.92
CA GLU A 215 -13.07 -27.23 -1.50
C GLU A 215 -12.29 -26.21 -0.64
N GLU A 216 -10.99 -26.07 -0.87
CA GLU A 216 -10.14 -25.05 -0.19
C GLU A 216 -10.64 -23.63 -0.47
N PHE A 217 -10.98 -23.33 -1.72
CA PHE A 217 -11.54 -22.03 -2.06
C PHE A 217 -12.91 -21.81 -1.40
N SER A 218 -13.77 -22.83 -1.37
CA SER A 218 -15.08 -22.72 -0.73
C SER A 218 -14.98 -22.51 0.77
N GLU A 219 -13.97 -23.08 1.44
CA GLU A 219 -13.73 -22.85 2.87
C GLU A 219 -13.36 -21.40 3.14
N LEU A 220 -12.43 -20.85 2.34
CA LEU A 220 -12.05 -19.43 2.42
C LEU A 220 -13.27 -18.51 2.21
N MET A 221 -14.15 -18.84 1.26
CA MET A 221 -15.34 -18.05 0.94
C MET A 221 -16.38 -18.01 2.07
N LYS A 222 -16.34 -18.90 3.05
CA LYS A 222 -17.22 -18.82 4.23
C LYS A 222 -16.92 -17.55 5.04
N SER A 223 -15.65 -17.28 5.32
CA SER A 223 -15.24 -16.06 6.01
C SER A 223 -15.54 -14.82 5.17
N VAL A 224 -15.26 -14.86 3.86
CA VAL A 224 -15.54 -13.75 2.94
C VAL A 224 -17.04 -13.39 2.93
N LYS A 225 -17.92 -14.39 2.94
CA LYS A 225 -19.37 -14.20 2.95
C LYS A 225 -19.85 -13.47 4.22
N GLU A 226 -19.25 -13.76 5.36
CA GLU A 226 -19.69 -13.23 6.65
C GLU A 226 -19.04 -11.88 6.97
N PHE A 227 -17.74 -11.74 6.69
CA PHE A 227 -16.93 -10.60 7.13
C PHE A 227 -16.40 -9.71 5.97
N GLY A 228 -16.54 -10.15 4.71
CA GLY A 228 -15.94 -9.46 3.56
C GLY A 228 -14.43 -9.64 3.46
N GLU A 229 -13.82 -10.42 4.34
CA GLU A 229 -12.39 -10.73 4.43
C GLU A 229 -12.20 -12.24 4.72
N PRO A 230 -11.05 -12.83 4.32
CA PRO A 230 -9.98 -12.21 3.54
C PRO A 230 -10.31 -12.08 2.06
N GLY A 231 -9.53 -11.25 1.34
CA GLY A 231 -9.46 -11.31 -0.11
C GLY A 231 -8.66 -12.54 -0.60
N PHE A 232 -8.51 -12.67 -1.91
CA PHE A 232 -7.71 -13.73 -2.52
C PHE A 232 -7.05 -13.25 -3.80
N VAL A 233 -5.86 -13.80 -4.08
CA VAL A 233 -5.07 -13.52 -5.27
C VAL A 233 -4.70 -14.84 -5.93
N TRP A 234 -5.09 -15.01 -7.20
CA TRP A 234 -4.67 -16.16 -8.00
C TRP A 234 -3.31 -15.90 -8.65
N SER A 235 -2.38 -16.82 -8.44
CA SER A 235 -1.02 -16.72 -8.97
C SER A 235 -0.51 -18.08 -9.47
N ASP A 236 0.53 -18.03 -10.31
CA ASP A 236 1.27 -19.22 -10.74
C ASP A 236 2.51 -19.46 -9.85
N SER A 237 2.80 -18.53 -8.90
CA SER A 237 3.95 -18.61 -8.01
C SER A 237 3.64 -18.02 -6.64
N THR A 238 4.17 -18.62 -5.58
CA THR A 238 4.13 -18.09 -4.21
C THR A 238 4.96 -16.83 -4.02
N GLU A 239 5.89 -16.57 -4.94
CA GLU A 239 6.82 -15.42 -4.89
C GLU A 239 6.28 -14.17 -5.61
N LEU A 240 5.14 -14.26 -6.29
CA LEU A 240 4.50 -13.12 -6.92
C LEU A 240 3.63 -12.39 -5.91
N LEU A 241 3.94 -11.14 -5.64
CA LEU A 241 3.14 -10.27 -4.78
C LEU A 241 2.33 -9.26 -5.60
N VAL A 242 1.42 -8.60 -4.91
CA VAL A 242 0.59 -7.53 -5.49
C VAL A 242 0.64 -6.29 -4.61
N ASN A 243 0.39 -5.14 -5.22
CA ASN A 243 0.22 -3.88 -4.49
C ASN A 243 -1.15 -3.83 -3.78
N PRO A 244 -1.39 -2.87 -2.86
CA PRO A 244 -2.62 -2.79 -2.07
C PRO A 244 -3.94 -2.80 -2.86
N CYS A 245 -3.93 -2.35 -4.10
CA CYS A 245 -5.10 -2.33 -4.99
C CYS A 245 -5.17 -3.54 -5.94
N VAL A 246 -4.20 -4.44 -5.88
CA VAL A 246 -4.12 -5.74 -6.61
C VAL A 246 -4.00 -5.61 -8.14
N GLU A 247 -3.75 -4.42 -8.69
CA GLU A 247 -3.67 -4.20 -10.14
C GLU A 247 -2.32 -4.54 -10.76
N ILE A 248 -1.25 -4.70 -9.95
CA ILE A 248 0.10 -5.00 -10.44
C ILE A 248 0.71 -6.17 -9.70
N GLY A 249 1.08 -7.22 -10.45
CA GLY A 249 1.91 -8.30 -9.94
C GLY A 249 3.40 -7.90 -9.97
N MET A 250 4.13 -8.17 -8.88
CA MET A 250 5.50 -7.76 -8.67
C MET A 250 6.34 -8.89 -8.07
N TRP A 251 7.62 -8.96 -8.46
CA TRP A 251 8.55 -9.98 -7.98
C TRP A 251 9.74 -9.35 -7.26
N PRO A 252 9.73 -9.28 -5.92
CA PRO A 252 10.73 -8.56 -5.14
C PRO A 252 12.00 -9.39 -4.87
N VAL A 253 12.53 -10.07 -5.88
CA VAL A 253 13.76 -10.88 -5.80
C VAL A 253 14.79 -10.39 -6.80
N CYS A 254 16.01 -10.17 -6.35
CA CYS A 254 17.14 -9.86 -7.21
C CYS A 254 17.61 -11.13 -7.91
N GLU A 255 17.52 -11.19 -9.24
CA GLU A 255 17.94 -12.37 -10.01
C GLU A 255 19.44 -12.68 -9.86
N LYS A 256 20.26 -11.65 -9.70
CA LYS A 256 21.71 -11.77 -9.60
C LYS A 256 22.16 -12.34 -8.26
N THR A 257 21.63 -11.83 -7.15
CA THR A 257 22.06 -12.21 -5.79
C THR A 257 21.12 -13.20 -5.11
N LYS A 258 19.91 -13.40 -5.68
CA LYS A 258 18.80 -14.19 -5.10
C LYS A 258 18.28 -13.62 -3.78
N GLU A 259 18.72 -12.44 -3.39
CA GLU A 259 18.23 -11.71 -2.22
C GLU A 259 16.86 -11.12 -2.49
N SER A 260 16.02 -11.08 -1.49
CA SER A 260 14.79 -10.30 -1.50
C SER A 260 15.09 -8.83 -1.28
N GLY A 261 14.24 -7.99 -1.85
CA GLY A 261 14.29 -6.53 -1.71
C GLY A 261 12.90 -5.96 -1.90
N TRP A 262 12.82 -4.72 -2.30
CA TRP A 262 11.57 -4.06 -2.65
C TRP A 262 11.45 -3.93 -4.17
N GLN A 263 10.27 -4.27 -4.69
CA GLN A 263 9.90 -3.97 -6.08
C GLN A 263 8.85 -2.87 -6.08
N ALA A 264 9.09 -1.83 -6.87
CA ALA A 264 8.23 -0.66 -6.96
C ALA A 264 7.56 -0.54 -8.33
N CYS A 265 6.40 0.09 -8.34
CA CYS A 265 5.73 0.53 -9.57
C CYS A 265 5.35 2.00 -9.47
N ASN A 266 5.32 2.67 -10.62
CA ASN A 266 4.71 3.98 -10.73
C ASN A 266 3.49 3.93 -11.65
N LEU A 267 2.50 4.77 -11.36
CA LEU A 267 1.22 4.79 -12.04
C LEU A 267 0.95 6.18 -12.61
N SER A 268 0.42 6.19 -13.82
CA SER A 268 -0.15 7.37 -14.45
C SER A 268 -1.57 7.06 -14.92
N THR A 269 -2.49 8.02 -14.82
CA THR A 269 -3.91 7.79 -15.05
C THR A 269 -4.44 8.70 -16.14
N ILE A 270 -5.09 8.10 -17.14
CA ILE A 270 -5.80 8.78 -18.20
C ILE A 270 -7.21 9.14 -17.73
N ASN A 271 -7.60 10.39 -17.84
CA ASN A 271 -8.98 10.84 -17.60
C ASN A 271 -9.84 10.60 -18.83
N CYS A 272 -10.60 9.50 -18.83
CA CYS A 272 -11.45 9.11 -19.96
C CYS A 272 -12.61 10.08 -20.22
N SER A 273 -13.08 10.82 -19.22
CA SER A 273 -14.14 11.82 -19.41
C SER A 273 -13.73 12.97 -20.35
N LYS A 274 -12.43 13.13 -20.62
CA LYS A 274 -11.88 14.13 -21.53
C LYS A 274 -11.59 13.62 -22.93
N ILE A 275 -11.73 12.31 -23.16
CA ILE A 275 -11.51 11.67 -24.45
C ILE A 275 -12.77 11.87 -25.33
N LYS A 276 -12.60 12.45 -26.49
CA LYS A 276 -13.69 12.67 -27.46
C LYS A 276 -13.50 11.84 -28.73
N THR A 277 -12.27 11.51 -29.06
CA THR A 277 -11.88 10.73 -30.25
C THR A 277 -10.86 9.67 -29.89
N GLU A 278 -10.70 8.66 -30.74
CA GLU A 278 -9.59 7.68 -30.59
C GLU A 278 -8.21 8.37 -30.58
N GLN A 279 -8.06 9.46 -31.35
CA GLN A 279 -6.78 10.19 -31.38
C GLN A 279 -6.47 10.84 -30.04
N ASP A 280 -7.47 11.44 -29.35
CA ASP A 280 -7.31 11.97 -27.99
C ASP A 280 -6.84 10.87 -27.03
N PHE A 281 -7.42 9.66 -27.14
CA PHE A 281 -7.03 8.51 -26.34
C PHE A 281 -5.56 8.12 -26.59
N PHE A 282 -5.12 8.07 -27.83
CA PHE A 282 -3.75 7.73 -28.17
C PHE A 282 -2.74 8.79 -27.73
N ASP A 283 -3.12 10.05 -27.80
CA ASP A 283 -2.28 11.16 -27.32
C ASP A 283 -2.16 11.15 -25.78
N ALA A 284 -3.24 10.86 -25.09
CA ALA A 284 -3.24 10.64 -23.64
C ALA A 284 -2.37 9.43 -23.24
N CYS A 285 -2.42 8.33 -23.98
CA CYS A 285 -1.54 7.17 -23.80
C CYS A 285 -0.07 7.55 -23.92
N ARG A 286 0.32 8.37 -24.90
CA ARG A 286 1.69 8.87 -25.05
C ARG A 286 2.12 9.74 -23.88
N ALA A 287 1.28 10.72 -23.51
CA ALA A 287 1.58 11.65 -22.43
C ALA A 287 1.76 10.93 -21.08
N ALA A 288 0.83 10.05 -20.72
CA ALA A 288 0.90 9.26 -19.50
C ALA A 288 2.15 8.36 -19.47
N THR A 289 2.52 7.77 -20.62
CA THR A 289 3.72 6.93 -20.73
C THR A 289 5.00 7.75 -20.55
N ILE A 290 5.08 8.94 -21.13
CA ILE A 290 6.26 9.82 -20.98
C ILE A 290 6.45 10.16 -19.49
N ILE A 291 5.40 10.60 -18.82
CA ILE A 291 5.44 10.94 -17.38
C ILE A 291 5.91 9.74 -16.56
N GLY A 292 5.27 8.59 -16.73
CA GLY A 292 5.61 7.37 -15.94
C GLY A 292 7.03 6.86 -16.24
N THR A 293 7.50 6.95 -17.49
CA THR A 293 8.87 6.54 -17.84
C THR A 293 9.91 7.46 -17.20
N LEU A 294 9.65 8.77 -17.16
CA LEU A 294 10.52 9.73 -16.47
C LEU A 294 10.55 9.46 -14.95
N GLN A 295 9.42 9.15 -14.35
CA GLN A 295 9.35 8.76 -12.94
C GLN A 295 10.17 7.50 -12.65
N ALA A 296 10.14 6.48 -13.52
CA ALA A 296 10.91 5.25 -13.37
C ALA A 296 12.43 5.47 -13.39
N GLY A 297 12.90 6.61 -13.81
CA GLY A 297 14.32 7.03 -13.75
C GLY A 297 14.81 7.40 -12.34
N PHE A 298 13.92 7.57 -11.37
CA PHE A 298 14.27 7.85 -9.97
C PHE A 298 14.49 6.55 -9.20
N SER A 299 15.59 5.85 -9.44
CA SER A 299 15.85 4.49 -8.94
C SER A 299 16.84 4.41 -7.76
N GLU A 300 17.34 5.52 -7.26
CA GLU A 300 18.24 5.59 -6.10
C GLU A 300 17.43 5.56 -4.80
N PHE A 301 17.66 4.52 -3.99
CA PHE A 301 16.96 4.29 -2.73
C PHE A 301 17.96 4.07 -1.59
N GLU A 302 18.57 5.15 -1.11
CA GLU A 302 19.62 5.10 -0.07
C GLU A 302 19.21 4.30 1.19
N TYR A 303 17.93 4.40 1.58
CA TYR A 303 17.43 3.72 2.79
C TYR A 303 17.12 2.24 2.56
N LEU A 304 16.80 1.85 1.34
CA LEU A 304 16.53 0.47 0.97
C LEU A 304 17.83 -0.20 0.49
N GLY A 305 18.11 -1.41 0.89
CA GLY A 305 19.33 -2.11 0.48
C GLY A 305 19.51 -2.21 -1.05
N GLY A 306 20.74 -2.41 -1.52
CA GLY A 306 21.09 -2.44 -2.95
C GLY A 306 20.37 -3.51 -3.78
N ALA A 307 19.80 -4.54 -3.14
CA ALA A 307 18.91 -5.49 -3.81
C ALA A 307 17.66 -4.79 -4.36
N SER A 308 17.06 -3.88 -3.58
CA SER A 308 15.88 -3.13 -3.99
C SER A 308 16.14 -2.26 -5.21
N GLU A 309 17.25 -1.54 -5.23
CA GLU A 309 17.64 -0.70 -6.37
C GLU A 309 17.81 -1.53 -7.64
N ARG A 310 18.51 -2.68 -7.54
CA ARG A 310 18.68 -3.60 -8.68
C ARG A 310 17.35 -4.17 -9.19
N ILE A 311 16.43 -4.53 -8.29
CA ILE A 311 15.11 -5.06 -8.64
C ILE A 311 14.28 -3.99 -9.37
N ILE A 312 14.19 -2.79 -8.81
CA ILE A 312 13.38 -1.71 -9.36
C ILE A 312 13.93 -1.27 -10.73
N SER A 313 15.25 -1.09 -10.84
CA SER A 313 15.90 -0.70 -12.10
C SER A 313 15.78 -1.77 -13.19
N ARG A 314 15.82 -3.06 -12.81
CA ARG A 314 15.65 -4.19 -13.76
C ARG A 314 14.35 -4.12 -14.52
N GLU A 315 13.24 -3.93 -13.81
CA GLU A 315 11.91 -4.00 -14.39
C GLU A 315 11.36 -2.64 -14.81
N ALA A 316 11.82 -1.55 -14.19
CA ALA A 316 11.39 -0.17 -14.45
C ALA A 316 9.86 -0.06 -14.66
N LEU A 317 9.06 -0.71 -13.76
CA LEU A 317 7.63 -0.92 -13.93
C LEU A 317 6.86 0.38 -14.11
N LEU A 318 5.98 0.37 -15.08
CA LEU A 318 5.06 1.45 -15.40
C LEU A 318 3.63 0.87 -15.45
N GLY A 319 2.67 1.59 -14.93
CA GLY A 319 1.25 1.28 -15.04
C GLY A 319 0.48 2.47 -15.59
N VAL A 320 0.31 2.54 -16.91
CA VAL A 320 -0.64 3.46 -17.53
C VAL A 320 -2.03 2.90 -17.30
N SER A 321 -2.84 3.60 -16.52
CA SER A 321 -4.20 3.25 -16.14
C SER A 321 -5.21 4.24 -16.72
N MET A 322 -6.50 3.97 -16.51
CA MET A 322 -7.61 4.79 -16.96
C MET A 322 -8.64 4.97 -15.84
N THR A 323 -9.28 6.14 -15.78
CA THR A 323 -10.42 6.39 -14.88
C THR A 323 -11.52 7.12 -15.62
N GLY A 324 -12.79 6.95 -15.20
CA GLY A 324 -13.92 7.47 -15.95
C GLY A 324 -14.21 6.65 -17.21
N ILE A 325 -13.83 5.40 -17.25
CA ILE A 325 -14.02 4.51 -18.41
C ILE A 325 -15.49 4.44 -18.81
N MET A 326 -16.40 4.37 -17.83
CA MET A 326 -17.84 4.26 -18.06
C MET A 326 -18.51 5.55 -18.54
N GLU A 327 -17.80 6.68 -18.50
CA GLU A 327 -18.24 7.95 -19.06
C GLU A 327 -17.95 8.03 -20.56
N GLN A 328 -16.89 7.36 -21.02
CA GLN A 328 -16.52 7.28 -22.44
C GLN A 328 -16.31 5.82 -22.85
N HIS A 329 -17.29 4.98 -22.55
CA HIS A 329 -17.21 3.54 -22.73
C HIS A 329 -17.11 3.13 -24.21
N GLU A 330 -17.65 3.91 -25.14
CA GLU A 330 -17.59 3.61 -26.57
C GLU A 330 -16.15 3.55 -27.11
N ILE A 331 -15.26 4.40 -26.62
CA ILE A 331 -13.84 4.41 -26.99
C ILE A 331 -13.01 3.60 -25.99
N CYS A 332 -13.20 3.88 -24.68
CA CYS A 332 -12.32 3.35 -23.64
C CYS A 332 -12.59 1.88 -23.30
N LEU A 333 -13.73 1.29 -23.67
CA LEU A 333 -13.97 -0.16 -23.61
C LEU A 333 -13.87 -0.86 -24.98
N ASP A 334 -13.56 -0.12 -26.06
CA ASP A 334 -13.33 -0.78 -27.35
C ASP A 334 -12.01 -1.56 -27.33
N PRO A 335 -12.03 -2.91 -27.51
CA PRO A 335 -10.82 -3.74 -27.42
C PRO A 335 -9.77 -3.38 -28.48
N THR A 336 -10.19 -2.87 -29.65
CA THR A 336 -9.30 -2.47 -30.73
C THR A 336 -8.56 -1.18 -30.36
N ALA A 337 -9.28 -0.18 -29.85
CA ALA A 337 -8.69 1.06 -29.37
C ALA A 337 -7.72 0.79 -28.21
N GLN A 338 -8.10 -0.04 -27.23
CA GLN A 338 -7.23 -0.42 -26.11
C GLN A 338 -5.95 -1.14 -26.58
N LYS A 339 -6.04 -2.11 -27.48
CA LYS A 339 -4.88 -2.83 -28.02
C LYS A 339 -3.93 -1.91 -28.79
N ARG A 340 -4.46 -0.94 -29.54
CA ARG A 340 -3.69 0.12 -30.21
C ARG A 340 -3.05 1.04 -29.18
N GLY A 341 -3.79 1.49 -28.18
CA GLY A 341 -3.31 2.29 -27.05
C GLY A 341 -2.15 1.61 -26.31
N ALA A 342 -2.29 0.35 -25.92
CA ALA A 342 -1.24 -0.43 -25.30
C ALA A 342 0.02 -0.58 -26.18
N THR A 343 -0.15 -0.70 -27.49
CA THR A 343 0.96 -0.72 -28.45
C THR A 343 1.70 0.62 -28.50
N ILE A 344 0.97 1.73 -28.42
CA ILE A 344 1.52 3.08 -28.37
C ILE A 344 2.31 3.27 -27.05
N VAL A 345 1.75 2.84 -25.92
CA VAL A 345 2.41 2.87 -24.62
C VAL A 345 3.75 2.13 -24.67
N LYS A 346 3.77 0.88 -25.13
CA LYS A 346 5.01 0.08 -25.26
C LYS A 346 6.06 0.75 -26.13
N LYS A 347 5.68 1.27 -27.31
CA LYS A 347 6.59 1.96 -28.23
C LYS A 347 7.14 3.26 -27.63
N THR A 348 6.28 4.04 -26.96
CA THR A 348 6.66 5.31 -26.31
C THR A 348 7.61 5.04 -25.14
N ASN A 349 7.29 4.07 -24.27
CA ASN A 349 8.17 3.68 -23.16
C ASN A 349 9.55 3.26 -23.67
N LYS A 350 9.62 2.38 -24.68
CA LYS A 350 10.90 1.95 -25.27
C LYS A 350 11.74 3.15 -25.74
N LYS A 351 11.13 4.09 -26.46
CA LYS A 351 11.82 5.30 -26.97
C LYS A 351 12.33 6.18 -25.84
N ILE A 352 11.47 6.51 -24.85
CA ILE A 352 11.84 7.42 -23.76
C ILE A 352 12.85 6.76 -22.83
N ALA A 353 12.70 5.49 -22.50
CA ALA A 353 13.65 4.74 -21.69
C ALA A 353 15.06 4.74 -22.29
N GLN A 354 15.18 4.53 -23.61
CA GLN A 354 16.45 4.64 -24.33
C GLN A 354 17.05 6.05 -24.25
N MET A 355 16.21 7.09 -24.35
CA MET A 355 16.68 8.49 -24.29
C MET A 355 17.26 8.88 -22.92
N ILE A 356 16.69 8.33 -21.83
CA ILE A 356 17.12 8.64 -20.46
C ILE A 356 18.06 7.59 -19.85
N GLY A 357 18.39 6.53 -20.61
CA GLY A 357 19.37 5.53 -20.20
C GLY A 357 18.89 4.53 -19.15
N ILE A 358 17.58 4.23 -19.09
CA ILE A 358 17.01 3.20 -18.21
C ILE A 358 16.50 1.99 -19.00
N ASN A 359 16.18 0.89 -18.31
CA ASN A 359 15.58 -0.27 -18.93
C ASN A 359 14.16 0.05 -19.44
N GLN A 360 13.78 -0.64 -20.51
CA GLN A 360 12.38 -0.67 -20.93
C GLN A 360 11.54 -1.35 -19.84
N ALA A 361 10.38 -0.79 -19.55
CA ALA A 361 9.47 -1.35 -18.55
C ALA A 361 9.05 -2.78 -18.92
N ALA A 362 9.16 -3.69 -17.96
CA ALA A 362 8.73 -5.08 -18.12
C ALA A 362 7.20 -5.18 -18.31
N ARG A 363 6.44 -4.27 -17.69
CA ARG A 363 4.99 -4.11 -17.85
C ARG A 363 4.67 -2.63 -17.93
N THR A 364 3.66 -2.25 -18.72
CA THR A 364 3.42 -0.85 -19.06
C THR A 364 2.00 -0.35 -18.80
N THR A 365 1.03 -1.24 -18.67
CA THR A 365 -0.40 -0.90 -18.51
C THR A 365 -1.02 -1.68 -17.36
N CYS A 366 -2.05 -1.12 -16.75
CA CYS A 366 -2.87 -1.78 -15.74
C CYS A 366 -4.28 -1.16 -15.71
N ILE A 367 -5.21 -1.84 -15.06
CA ILE A 367 -6.53 -1.30 -14.70
C ILE A 367 -6.58 -1.14 -13.20
N LYS A 368 -6.46 0.09 -12.75
CA LYS A 368 -6.50 0.45 -11.34
C LYS A 368 -7.92 0.80 -10.88
N PRO A 369 -8.31 0.50 -9.64
CA PRO A 369 -9.61 0.93 -9.08
C PRO A 369 -9.81 2.45 -9.01
N GLU A 370 -8.75 3.26 -8.93
CA GLU A 370 -8.75 4.72 -9.00
C GLU A 370 -9.67 5.43 -7.98
N GLY A 371 -9.72 4.91 -6.75
CA GLY A 371 -10.63 5.41 -5.71
C GLY A 371 -10.46 6.90 -5.37
N THR A 372 -9.21 7.37 -5.21
CA THR A 372 -8.90 8.77 -4.86
C THR A 372 -8.75 9.66 -6.09
N SER A 373 -8.04 9.20 -7.12
CA SER A 373 -7.78 9.97 -8.35
C SER A 373 -9.06 10.30 -9.09
N SER A 374 -10.04 9.41 -9.11
CA SER A 374 -11.36 9.68 -9.69
C SER A 374 -12.10 10.82 -8.98
N CYS A 375 -11.95 10.95 -7.66
CA CYS A 375 -12.53 12.07 -6.92
C CYS A 375 -11.90 13.41 -7.32
N ILE A 376 -10.58 13.45 -7.47
CA ILE A 376 -9.84 14.65 -7.90
C ILE A 376 -10.20 15.03 -9.34
N LEU A 377 -10.33 14.03 -10.22
CA LEU A 377 -10.63 14.22 -11.63
C LEU A 377 -12.13 14.39 -11.93
N GLY A 378 -13.00 14.17 -10.94
CA GLY A 378 -14.47 14.29 -11.08
C GLY A 378 -15.08 13.18 -11.96
N THR A 379 -14.55 11.96 -11.93
CA THR A 379 -14.98 10.85 -12.78
C THR A 379 -15.55 9.68 -11.97
N SER A 380 -16.09 8.69 -12.67
CA SER A 380 -16.30 7.35 -12.12
C SER A 380 -14.96 6.69 -11.77
N SER A 381 -14.96 5.73 -10.84
CA SER A 381 -13.76 5.10 -10.30
C SER A 381 -13.24 3.98 -11.22
N GLY A 382 -12.15 4.25 -11.94
CA GLY A 382 -11.53 3.28 -12.85
C GLY A 382 -12.52 2.74 -13.89
N ILE A 383 -12.72 1.42 -13.89
CA ILE A 383 -13.67 0.70 -14.76
C ILE A 383 -15.08 0.58 -14.14
N HIS A 384 -15.28 1.02 -12.90
CA HIS A 384 -16.57 0.90 -12.24
C HIS A 384 -17.58 1.94 -12.78
N PRO A 385 -18.87 1.57 -12.94
CA PRO A 385 -19.92 2.53 -13.27
C PRO A 385 -20.19 3.47 -12.10
N HIS A 386 -20.75 4.64 -12.39
CA HIS A 386 -21.30 5.52 -11.36
C HIS A 386 -22.40 4.81 -10.55
N HIS A 387 -22.56 5.20 -9.29
CA HIS A 387 -23.59 4.63 -8.42
C HIS A 387 -25.01 4.84 -8.95
N ALA A 388 -25.33 6.05 -9.38
CA ALA A 388 -26.61 6.46 -9.95
C ALA A 388 -26.40 7.72 -10.81
N LYS A 389 -27.44 8.16 -11.56
CA LYS A 389 -27.40 9.41 -12.34
C LYS A 389 -27.17 10.64 -11.45
N ARG A 390 -27.75 10.63 -10.24
CA ARG A 390 -27.54 11.62 -9.18
C ARG A 390 -27.38 10.90 -7.85
N TYR A 391 -26.36 11.27 -7.07
CA TYR A 391 -26.13 10.70 -5.76
C TYR A 391 -25.33 11.63 -4.86
N ILE A 392 -25.33 11.35 -3.55
CA ILE A 392 -24.50 12.04 -2.57
C ILE A 392 -23.26 11.18 -2.30
N ARG A 393 -22.08 11.73 -2.58
CA ARG A 393 -20.81 11.14 -2.19
C ARG A 393 -20.42 11.65 -0.81
N ARG A 394 -20.27 10.75 0.14
CA ARG A 394 -19.85 11.07 1.50
C ARG A 394 -18.35 10.90 1.63
N VAL A 395 -17.65 11.94 2.09
CA VAL A 395 -16.21 11.99 2.25
C VAL A 395 -15.88 12.32 3.70
N GLN A 396 -15.12 11.45 4.35
CA GLN A 396 -14.64 11.72 5.71
C GLN A 396 -13.54 12.77 5.67
N ALA A 397 -13.64 13.76 6.55
CA ALA A 397 -12.73 14.90 6.67
C ALA A 397 -12.28 15.06 8.12
N ASN A 398 -10.97 15.25 8.32
CA ASN A 398 -10.42 15.47 9.66
C ASN A 398 -10.74 16.90 10.13
N LYS A 399 -11.27 17.03 11.34
CA LYS A 399 -11.66 18.30 11.96
C LYS A 399 -10.49 19.27 12.17
N MET A 400 -9.24 18.78 12.17
CA MET A 400 -8.04 19.60 12.30
C MET A 400 -7.59 20.24 10.98
N GLU A 401 -8.14 19.80 9.84
CA GLU A 401 -7.73 20.31 8.54
C GLU A 401 -8.29 21.73 8.28
N PRO A 402 -7.43 22.72 8.01
CA PRO A 402 -7.88 24.12 7.80
C PRO A 402 -8.90 24.26 6.68
N ILE A 403 -8.73 23.50 5.58
CA ILE A 403 -9.65 23.55 4.45
C ILE A 403 -11.04 23.00 4.83
N TYR A 404 -11.10 21.98 5.70
CA TYR A 404 -12.34 21.46 6.22
C TYR A 404 -13.06 22.51 7.10
N ASN A 405 -12.34 23.15 8.01
CA ASN A 405 -12.91 24.18 8.90
C ASN A 405 -13.50 25.35 8.08
N TYR A 406 -12.79 25.81 7.06
CA TYR A 406 -13.30 26.82 6.12
C TYR A 406 -14.54 26.32 5.38
N PHE A 407 -14.52 25.08 4.86
CA PHE A 407 -15.68 24.51 4.17
C PHE A 407 -16.90 24.39 5.08
N LYS A 408 -16.72 23.95 6.33
CA LYS A 408 -17.80 23.82 7.33
C LYS A 408 -18.40 25.17 7.69
N GLU A 409 -17.59 26.22 7.79
CA GLU A 409 -18.08 27.60 8.03
C GLU A 409 -18.99 28.09 6.90
N VAL A 410 -18.60 27.82 5.65
CA VAL A 410 -19.34 28.29 4.46
C VAL A 410 -20.54 27.37 4.12
N ASN A 411 -20.40 26.06 4.35
CA ASN A 411 -21.40 25.03 3.98
C ASN A 411 -21.73 24.10 5.16
N PRO A 412 -22.23 24.61 6.30
CA PRO A 412 -22.44 23.78 7.49
C PRO A 412 -23.44 22.63 7.27
N ARG A 413 -24.44 22.83 6.40
CA ARG A 413 -25.45 21.81 6.09
C ARG A 413 -24.92 20.61 5.30
N ALA A 414 -23.75 20.71 4.69
CA ALA A 414 -23.09 19.62 3.98
C ALA A 414 -22.21 18.77 4.91
N CYS A 415 -22.05 19.15 6.17
CA CYS A 415 -21.19 18.50 7.15
C CYS A 415 -22.04 17.82 8.24
N GLU A 416 -21.69 16.59 8.56
CA GLU A 416 -22.30 15.80 9.64
C GLU A 416 -21.21 15.09 10.44
N GLU A 417 -21.49 14.67 11.68
CA GLU A 417 -20.57 13.92 12.51
C GLU A 417 -20.31 12.54 11.91
N SER A 418 -19.04 12.09 12.00
CA SER A 418 -18.68 10.76 11.52
C SER A 418 -18.99 9.71 12.57
N VAL A 419 -19.92 8.80 12.27
CA VAL A 419 -20.23 7.63 13.12
C VAL A 419 -19.08 6.64 13.20
N TRP A 420 -18.05 6.75 12.35
CA TRP A 420 -16.87 5.91 12.30
C TRP A 420 -15.66 6.49 13.04
N SER A 421 -15.79 7.70 13.59
CA SER A 421 -14.71 8.39 14.30
C SER A 421 -14.78 8.05 15.79
N ASN A 422 -13.94 7.13 16.24
CA ASN A 422 -13.92 6.67 17.65
C ASN A 422 -13.48 7.74 18.65
N ASN A 423 -12.86 8.84 18.20
CA ASN A 423 -12.29 9.89 19.03
C ASN A 423 -12.76 11.30 18.61
N ASP A 424 -13.88 11.36 17.90
CA ASP A 424 -14.45 12.62 17.38
C ASP A 424 -13.46 13.46 16.52
N SER A 425 -12.49 12.82 15.90
CA SER A 425 -11.48 13.49 15.07
C SER A 425 -11.98 13.89 13.69
N ASP A 426 -13.05 13.28 13.21
CA ASP A 426 -13.50 13.41 11.83
C ASP A 426 -14.99 13.71 11.73
N ASP A 427 -15.33 14.50 10.72
CA ASP A 427 -16.69 14.71 10.24
C ASP A 427 -16.87 14.07 8.84
N VAL A 428 -18.08 14.04 8.34
CA VAL A 428 -18.40 13.61 6.99
C VAL A 428 -18.95 14.79 6.18
N VAL A 429 -18.43 14.98 4.97
CA VAL A 429 -18.90 15.98 4.02
C VAL A 429 -19.68 15.31 2.90
N GLY A 430 -20.90 15.77 2.66
CA GLY A 430 -21.76 15.31 1.57
C GLY A 430 -21.61 16.16 0.31
N PHE A 431 -21.19 15.53 -0.80
CA PHE A 431 -21.10 16.18 -2.12
C PHE A 431 -22.16 15.62 -3.05
N CYS A 432 -22.99 16.52 -3.64
CA CYS A 432 -23.90 16.15 -4.71
C CYS A 432 -23.11 15.88 -5.99
N VAL A 433 -23.31 14.70 -6.56
CA VAL A 433 -22.69 14.30 -7.83
C VAL A 433 -23.80 14.14 -8.87
N GLU A 434 -23.66 14.83 -9.99
CA GLU A 434 -24.45 14.64 -11.20
C GLU A 434 -23.55 14.05 -12.29
N VAL A 435 -23.97 12.94 -12.86
CA VAL A 435 -23.19 12.15 -13.81
C VAL A 435 -23.42 12.66 -15.23
N PRO A 436 -22.40 12.81 -16.07
CA PRO A 436 -22.55 13.22 -17.46
C PRO A 436 -23.52 12.32 -18.23
N ASP A 437 -24.29 12.90 -19.15
CA ASP A 437 -25.20 12.15 -20.02
C ASP A 437 -24.42 11.09 -20.84
N GLY A 438 -25.04 9.94 -21.07
CA GLY A 438 -24.42 8.81 -21.75
C GLY A 438 -23.57 7.91 -20.88
N SER A 439 -23.21 8.32 -19.66
CA SER A 439 -22.41 7.49 -18.74
C SER A 439 -23.20 6.26 -18.28
N LYS A 440 -22.49 5.12 -18.15
CA LYS A 440 -23.08 3.92 -17.53
C LYS A 440 -23.15 4.07 -16.01
N THR A 441 -24.28 3.63 -15.45
CA THR A 441 -24.50 3.59 -14.00
C THR A 441 -24.66 2.15 -13.51
N LYS A 442 -24.58 1.96 -12.20
CA LYS A 442 -24.72 0.64 -11.54
C LYS A 442 -26.00 -0.10 -11.95
N ASN A 443 -27.09 0.61 -12.25
CA ASN A 443 -28.34 -0.02 -12.67
C ASN A 443 -28.27 -0.62 -14.09
N GLY A 444 -27.29 -0.24 -14.90
CA GLY A 444 -27.08 -0.73 -16.26
C GLY A 444 -25.89 -1.66 -16.43
N VAL A 445 -25.19 -2.03 -15.34
CA VAL A 445 -24.03 -2.92 -15.39
C VAL A 445 -24.09 -3.86 -14.19
N ASP A 446 -24.36 -5.14 -14.42
CA ASP A 446 -24.30 -6.15 -13.37
C ASP A 446 -22.86 -6.63 -13.11
N ALA A 447 -22.69 -7.48 -12.08
CA ALA A 447 -21.37 -7.95 -11.67
C ALA A 447 -20.69 -8.83 -12.76
N ILE A 448 -21.46 -9.62 -13.52
CA ILE A 448 -20.92 -10.48 -14.59
C ILE A 448 -20.48 -9.62 -15.77
N GLN A 449 -21.28 -8.65 -16.17
CA GLN A 449 -20.90 -7.69 -17.21
C GLN A 449 -19.65 -6.89 -16.84
N LEU A 450 -19.51 -6.50 -15.56
CA LEU A 450 -18.30 -5.83 -15.10
C LEU A 450 -17.07 -6.73 -15.20
N LEU A 451 -17.20 -8.00 -14.84
CA LEU A 451 -16.11 -8.98 -15.00
C LEU A 451 -15.74 -9.22 -16.46
N ASP A 452 -16.74 -9.23 -17.36
CA ASP A 452 -16.49 -9.33 -18.81
C ASP A 452 -15.76 -8.10 -19.35
N TYR A 453 -16.08 -6.89 -18.87
CA TYR A 453 -15.31 -5.69 -19.21
C TYR A 453 -13.87 -5.77 -18.69
N VAL A 454 -13.66 -6.20 -17.45
CA VAL A 454 -12.30 -6.42 -16.91
C VAL A 454 -11.52 -7.45 -17.72
N LYS A 455 -12.18 -8.56 -18.13
CA LYS A 455 -11.56 -9.60 -18.93
C LYS A 455 -11.17 -9.12 -20.33
N SER A 456 -11.94 -8.22 -20.92
CA SER A 456 -11.70 -7.71 -22.28
C SER A 456 -10.69 -6.56 -22.33
N THR A 457 -10.44 -5.91 -21.19
CA THR A 457 -9.49 -4.81 -21.03
C THR A 457 -8.10 -5.31 -20.62
#